data_7b05686e64164d4524d37db8c1a40bc7
#
_entry.id   7b05686e64164d4524d37db8c1a40bc7
#
_cell.length_a   1.000
_cell.length_b   1.000
_cell.length_c   1.000
_cell.angle_alpha   90.00
_cell.angle_beta   90.00
_cell.angle_gamma   90.00
#
_symmetry.space_group_name_H-M   'P 1'
#
loop_
_entity.id
_entity.type
_entity.pdbx_description
1 polymer ?
#
loop_
_entity_poly.entity_id
_entity_poly.type
_entity_poly.pdbx_seq_one_letter_code
_entity_poly.pdbx_strand_id
1 'polypeptide(L)'
;MKILVTGAAGFIGYHLCRKLIDLNHEVFGLDNLNNYYDVELKKIRLLKLANSKFTFNEIDISHKDKTFSFISSIKPNLIINLAAQAGVRYSFESFVAA
;
A
#
# COMPACT_ATOMS: atom_id res chain seq x y z
N MET A 1 15.12 -4.03 -2.57
CA MET A 1 14.35 -4.45 -1.35
C MET A 1 12.89 -4.55 -1.74
N LYS A 2 12.16 -5.43 -1.11
CA LYS A 2 10.73 -5.58 -1.33
C LYS A 2 9.97 -4.79 -0.26
N ILE A 3 9.19 -3.79 -0.67
CA ILE A 3 8.57 -2.84 0.26
C ILE A 3 7.07 -2.82 0.02
N LEU A 4 6.29 -2.98 1.09
CA LEU A 4 4.85 -2.84 1.06
C LEU A 4 4.45 -1.47 1.58
N VAL A 5 3.62 -0.74 0.82
CA VAL A 5 3.12 0.58 1.21
C VAL A 5 1.59 0.50 1.25
N THR A 6 1.00 0.71 2.42
CA THR A 6 -0.45 0.86 2.53
C THR A 6 -0.83 2.33 2.33
N GLY A 7 -2.01 2.57 1.76
CA GLY A 7 -2.40 3.92 1.38
C GLY A 7 -1.66 4.43 0.16
N ALA A 8 -1.28 3.52 -0.74
CA ALA A 8 -0.43 3.83 -1.88
C ALA A 8 -1.05 4.82 -2.87
N ALA A 9 -2.38 4.86 -2.97
CA ALA A 9 -3.08 5.77 -3.88
C ALA A 9 -3.34 7.15 -3.27
N GLY A 10 -3.05 7.34 -1.99
CA GLY A 10 -3.12 8.65 -1.35
C GLY A 10 -1.99 9.56 -1.80
N PHE A 11 -2.05 10.83 -1.39
CA PHE A 11 -1.06 11.81 -1.84
C PHE A 11 0.36 11.43 -1.39
N ILE A 12 0.53 11.18 -0.08
CA ILE A 12 1.84 10.82 0.45
C ILE A 12 2.28 9.45 -0.06
N GLY A 13 1.36 8.49 -0.06
CA GLY A 13 1.67 7.12 -0.52
C GLY A 13 2.12 7.09 -1.97
N TYR A 14 1.47 7.84 -2.83
CA TYR A 14 1.83 7.94 -4.23
C TYR A 14 3.27 8.45 -4.40
N HIS A 15 3.60 9.57 -3.76
CA HIS A 15 4.94 10.15 -3.88
C HIS A 15 6.02 9.25 -3.28
N LEU A 16 5.70 8.57 -2.18
CA LEU A 16 6.62 7.62 -1.58
C LEU A 16 6.88 6.43 -2.51
N CYS A 17 5.81 5.85 -3.07
CA CYS A 17 5.96 4.73 -4.01
C CYS A 17 6.81 5.14 -5.21
N ARG A 18 6.55 6.33 -5.75
CA ARG A 18 7.32 6.84 -6.88
C ARG A 18 8.81 6.91 -6.55
N LYS A 19 9.12 7.46 -5.37
CA LYS A 19 10.52 7.57 -4.94
C LYS A 19 11.16 6.19 -4.76
N LEU A 20 10.45 5.26 -4.16
CA LEU A 20 10.98 3.92 -3.92
C LEU A 20 11.23 3.17 -5.23
N ILE A 21 10.34 3.32 -6.20
CA ILE A 21 10.52 2.73 -7.53
C ILE A 21 11.76 3.35 -8.20
N ASP A 22 11.91 4.67 -8.11
CA ASP A 22 13.06 5.36 -8.69
C ASP A 22 14.37 4.91 -8.03
N LEU A 23 14.33 4.51 -6.77
CA LEU A 23 15.48 3.95 -6.06
C LEU A 23 15.67 2.44 -6.33
N ASN A 24 14.91 1.90 -7.25
CA ASN A 24 15.07 0.54 -7.75
C ASN A 24 14.57 -0.55 -6.78
N HIS A 25 13.64 -0.20 -5.91
CA HIS A 25 12.98 -1.18 -5.03
C HIS A 25 11.78 -1.79 -5.70
N GLU A 26 11.43 -3.01 -5.30
CA GLU A 26 10.18 -3.64 -5.68
C GLU A 26 9.11 -3.21 -4.69
N VAL A 27 8.03 -2.56 -5.19
CA VAL A 27 7.03 -1.92 -4.35
C VAL A 27 5.67 -2.59 -4.55
N PHE A 28 5.05 -2.96 -3.44
CA PHE A 28 3.68 -3.47 -3.41
C PHE A 28 2.81 -2.42 -2.73
N GLY A 29 1.79 -1.94 -3.43
CA GLY A 29 0.89 -0.93 -2.91
C GLY A 29 -0.46 -1.50 -2.55
N LEU A 30 -0.99 -1.14 -1.39
CA LEU A 30 -2.35 -1.46 -0.97
C LEU A 30 -3.15 -0.19 -0.77
N ASP A 31 -4.40 -0.20 -1.22
CA ASP A 31 -5.35 0.88 -0.96
C ASP A 31 -6.75 0.31 -1.14
N ASN A 32 -7.71 0.81 -0.38
CA ASN A 32 -9.10 0.38 -0.53
C ASN A 32 -9.87 1.27 -1.51
N LEU A 33 -9.22 2.32 -2.03
CA LEU A 33 -9.81 3.28 -2.95
C LEU A 33 -11.14 3.83 -2.44
N ASN A 34 -11.25 4.05 -1.12
CA ASN A 34 -12.45 4.58 -0.54
C ASN A 34 -12.76 5.98 -1.10
N ASN A 35 -14.01 6.41 -0.98
CA ASN A 35 -14.47 7.64 -1.58
C ASN A 35 -14.47 8.85 -0.64
N TYR A 36 -13.66 8.83 0.43
CA TYR A 36 -13.38 10.03 1.21
C TYR A 36 -12.68 11.10 0.39
N TYR A 37 -11.89 10.65 -0.59
CA TYR A 37 -11.20 11.51 -1.54
C TYR A 37 -11.64 11.12 -2.94
N ASP A 38 -11.23 11.91 -3.93
CA ASP A 38 -11.57 11.65 -5.32
C ASP A 38 -10.96 10.31 -5.77
N VAL A 39 -11.82 9.31 -6.00
CA VAL A 39 -11.39 7.97 -6.43
C VAL A 39 -10.73 8.04 -7.80
N GLU A 40 -11.22 8.90 -8.69
CA GLU A 40 -10.63 9.07 -10.01
C GLU A 40 -9.20 9.59 -9.92
N LEU A 41 -8.93 10.51 -9.00
CA LEU A 41 -7.57 10.99 -8.76
C LEU A 41 -6.66 9.87 -8.28
N LYS A 42 -7.16 9.00 -7.39
CA LYS A 42 -6.41 7.84 -6.93
C LYS A 42 -6.08 6.89 -8.07
N LYS A 43 -7.03 6.64 -8.96
CA LYS A 43 -6.81 5.78 -10.11
C LYS A 43 -5.76 6.38 -11.05
N ILE A 44 -5.78 7.69 -11.25
CA ILE A 44 -4.78 8.37 -12.08
C ILE A 44 -3.40 8.21 -11.46
N ARG A 45 -3.28 8.36 -10.15
CA ARG A 45 -2.00 8.16 -9.45
C ARG A 45 -1.48 6.74 -9.66
N LEU A 46 -2.35 5.73 -9.57
CA LEU A 46 -1.96 4.35 -9.77
C LEU A 46 -1.48 4.10 -11.20
N LEU A 47 -2.14 4.71 -12.19
CA LEU A 47 -1.68 4.61 -13.57
C LEU A 47 -0.30 5.22 -13.76
N LYS A 48 -0.01 6.33 -13.08
CA LYS A 48 1.31 6.96 -13.13
C LYS A 48 2.39 6.12 -12.46
N LEU A 49 2.01 5.26 -11.51
CA LEU A 49 2.94 4.35 -10.86
C LEU A 49 3.16 3.06 -11.64
N ALA A 50 2.38 2.83 -12.70
CA ALA A 50 2.49 1.59 -13.47
C ALA A 50 3.94 1.37 -13.92
N ASN A 51 4.53 0.28 -13.43
CA ASN A 51 5.94 -0.01 -13.63
C ASN A 51 6.14 -1.50 -13.36
N SER A 52 7.17 -2.10 -13.96
CA SER A 52 7.47 -3.51 -13.74
C SER A 52 7.82 -3.82 -12.29
N LYS A 53 8.20 -2.81 -11.51
CA LYS A 53 8.56 -2.95 -10.11
C LYS A 53 7.45 -2.55 -9.16
N PHE A 54 6.27 -2.20 -9.67
CA PHE A 54 5.12 -1.80 -8.84
C PHE A 54 3.96 -2.75 -9.09
N THR A 55 3.42 -3.28 -8.00
CA THR A 55 2.23 -4.13 -8.01
C THR A 55 1.20 -3.52 -7.07
N PHE A 56 -0.01 -3.33 -7.56
CA PHE A 56 -1.11 -2.77 -6.76
C PHE A 56 -2.16 -3.83 -6.48
N ASN A 57 -2.64 -3.87 -5.23
CA ASN A 57 -3.80 -4.67 -4.85
C ASN A 57 -4.80 -3.81 -4.09
N GLU A 58 -6.05 -3.87 -4.50
CA GLU A 58 -7.12 -3.17 -3.80
C GLU A 58 -7.56 -4.02 -2.61
N ILE A 59 -7.06 -3.67 -1.43
CA ILE A 59 -7.37 -4.36 -0.18
C ILE A 59 -7.64 -3.32 0.89
N ASP A 60 -8.75 -3.51 1.60
CA ASP A 60 -9.04 -2.73 2.80
C ASP A 60 -8.30 -3.37 3.97
N ILE A 61 -7.38 -2.63 4.58
CA ILE A 61 -6.56 -3.17 5.68
C ILE A 61 -7.38 -3.53 6.92
N SER A 62 -8.64 -3.08 7.01
CA SER A 62 -9.55 -3.53 8.08
C SER A 62 -9.91 -5.01 7.94
N HIS A 63 -9.78 -5.57 6.74
CA HIS A 63 -9.91 -7.01 6.51
C HIS A 63 -8.60 -7.70 6.88
N LYS A 64 -8.47 -8.06 8.14
CA LYS A 64 -7.22 -8.64 8.68
C LYS A 64 -6.77 -9.87 7.93
N ASP A 65 -7.69 -10.80 7.68
CA ASP A 65 -7.33 -12.08 7.04
C ASP A 65 -6.76 -11.87 5.64
N LYS A 66 -7.40 -11.01 4.85
CA LYS A 66 -6.92 -10.70 3.50
C LYS A 66 -5.57 -10.00 3.54
N THR A 67 -5.42 -9.06 4.48
CA THR A 67 -4.18 -8.30 4.62
C THR A 67 -3.03 -9.24 5.02
N PHE A 68 -3.23 -10.08 6.01
CA PHE A 68 -2.19 -11.01 6.45
C PHE A 68 -1.87 -12.05 5.38
N SER A 69 -2.87 -12.56 4.67
CA SER A 69 -2.63 -13.49 3.57
C SER A 69 -1.75 -12.86 2.50
N PHE A 70 -2.03 -11.61 2.15
CA PHE A 70 -1.25 -10.91 1.15
C PHE A 70 0.18 -10.70 1.62
N ILE A 71 0.35 -10.20 2.85
CA ILE A 71 1.68 -9.97 3.42
C ILE A 71 2.48 -11.27 3.47
N SER A 72 1.83 -12.35 3.89
CA SER A 72 2.49 -13.65 3.96
C SER A 72 2.93 -14.14 2.57
N SER A 73 2.16 -13.83 1.54
CA SER A 73 2.49 -14.27 0.18
C SER A 73 3.68 -13.51 -0.40
N ILE A 74 3.81 -12.22 -0.13
CA ILE A 74 4.87 -11.40 -0.71
C ILE A 74 6.14 -11.34 0.15
N LYS A 75 6.01 -11.55 1.46
CA LYS A 75 7.13 -11.52 2.41
C LYS A 75 7.98 -10.26 2.25
N PRO A 76 7.42 -9.07 2.53
CA PRO A 76 8.17 -7.84 2.30
C PRO A 76 9.31 -7.68 3.31
N ASN A 77 10.36 -6.96 2.91
CA ASN A 77 11.46 -6.60 3.80
C ASN A 77 11.07 -5.45 4.71
N LEU A 78 10.15 -4.59 4.24
CA LEU A 78 9.73 -3.40 4.97
C LEU A 78 8.26 -3.13 4.69
N ILE A 79 7.53 -2.70 5.72
CA ILE A 79 6.14 -2.27 5.59
C ILE A 79 6.03 -0.81 6.03
N ILE A 80 5.48 0.03 5.17
CA ILE A 80 5.20 1.42 5.48
C ILE A 80 3.69 1.60 5.46
N ASN A 81 3.11 1.86 6.63
CA ASN A 81 1.66 1.94 6.78
C ASN A 81 1.20 3.40 6.80
N LEU A 82 0.68 3.85 5.67
CA LEU A 82 0.13 5.21 5.51
C LEU A 82 -1.39 5.21 5.39
N ALA A 83 -2.03 4.06 5.37
CA ALA A 83 -3.47 3.99 5.25
C ALA A 83 -4.12 4.49 6.53
N ALA A 84 -5.08 5.41 6.39
CA ALA A 84 -5.88 5.92 7.49
C ALA A 84 -7.23 5.24 7.46
N GLN A 85 -7.62 4.64 8.60
CA GLN A 85 -8.91 4.00 8.78
C GLN A 85 -9.61 4.64 9.96
N ALA A 86 -10.79 5.23 9.72
CA ALA A 86 -11.56 5.87 10.79
C ALA A 86 -11.95 4.82 11.82
N GLY A 87 -11.53 5.05 13.07
CA GLY A 87 -11.86 4.17 14.18
C GLY A 87 -11.12 2.85 14.21
N VAL A 88 -10.23 2.60 13.28
CA VAL A 88 -9.45 1.36 13.24
C VAL A 88 -7.97 1.69 13.20
N ARG A 89 -7.24 1.15 14.16
CA ARG A 89 -5.80 1.32 14.24
C ARG A 89 -5.12 -0.03 14.29
N TYR A 90 -4.15 -0.22 13.44
CA TYR A 90 -3.23 -1.33 13.54
C TYR A 90 -1.84 -0.80 13.80
N SER A 91 -1.18 -1.33 14.80
CA SER A 91 0.23 -0.99 15.01
C SER A 91 1.05 -1.64 13.92
N PHE A 92 2.21 -1.08 13.65
CA PHE A 92 3.14 -1.64 12.69
C PHE A 92 3.48 -3.09 13.06
N GLU A 93 3.64 -3.35 14.34
CA GLU A 93 3.97 -4.68 14.87
C GLU A 93 2.87 -5.70 14.58
N SER A 94 1.60 -5.27 14.49
CA SER A 94 0.49 -6.18 14.17
C SER A 94 0.65 -6.83 12.80
N PHE A 95 1.25 -6.12 11.85
CA PHE A 95 1.51 -6.67 10.52
C PHE A 95 2.77 -7.52 10.48
N VAL A 96 3.78 -7.11 11.24
CA VAL A 96 5.09 -7.78 11.23
C VAL A 96 5.07 -9.07 12.04
N ALA A 97 4.32 -9.10 13.14
CA ALA A 97 4.26 -10.26 14.03
C ALA A 97 3.38 -11.40 13.51
N ALA A 98 2.63 -11.18 12.47
CA ALA A 98 1.69 -12.16 11.94
C ALA A 98 2.35 -13.38 11.25
#